data_c5b59d22ee2eb0d78d1f44f78178d062
#
_entry.id   c5b59d22ee2eb0d78d1f44f78178d062
#
_cell.length_a   1.000
_cell.length_b   1.000
_cell.length_c   1.000
_cell.angle_alpha   90.00
_cell.angle_beta   90.00
_cell.angle_gamma   90.00
#
_symmetry.space_group_name_H-M   'P 1'
#
loop_
_entity.id
_entity.type
_entity.pdbx_description
1 polymer ?
#
loop_
_entity_poly.entity_id
_entity_poly.type
_entity_poly.pdbx_seq_one_letter_code
_entity_poly.pdbx_strand_id
1 'polypeptide(L)'
;MTFAPVADETCSANRMLYDMTAVDEWMVNDMVDSLADKYLKPCTCPIFTRNDDRRRRLLDLVSSFNVDGVVYQAFAGCQVYEMEYRSVAEEFNRVGIPLLYVETDYSPDDKGQLSTRIEAFLESLKNRRKQRA
;
A
#
# COMPACT_ATOMS: atom_id res chain seq x y z
N MET A 1 21.03 -8.31 6.43
CA MET A 1 20.73 -7.66 5.16
C MET A 1 19.79 -6.50 5.46
N THR A 2 20.18 -5.27 5.14
CA THR A 2 19.39 -4.10 5.51
C THR A 2 18.44 -3.78 4.36
N PHE A 3 17.13 -3.83 4.60
CA PHE A 3 16.14 -3.24 3.74
C PHE A 3 15.43 -2.13 4.53
N ALA A 4 14.98 -1.08 3.84
CA ALA A 4 14.25 0.00 4.46
C ALA A 4 12.87 0.10 3.81
N PRO A 5 11.78 -0.06 4.57
CA PRO A 5 10.47 0.34 4.10
C PRO A 5 10.47 1.87 3.93
N VAL A 6 10.13 2.34 2.75
CA VAL A 6 10.16 3.79 2.42
C VAL A 6 8.77 4.40 2.40
N ALA A 7 7.73 3.60 2.26
CA ALA A 7 6.34 4.02 2.34
C ALA A 7 5.49 2.89 2.91
N ASP A 8 4.45 3.24 3.64
CA ASP A 8 3.49 2.33 4.23
C ASP A 8 2.06 2.81 3.92
N GLU A 9 1.27 1.94 3.30
CA GLU A 9 -0.11 2.20 2.88
C GLU A 9 -1.12 1.33 3.65
N THR A 10 -0.74 0.86 4.84
CA THR A 10 -1.65 0.11 5.71
C THR A 10 -2.72 1.02 6.33
N CYS A 11 -3.80 0.41 6.84
CA CYS A 11 -4.95 1.14 7.40
C CYS A 11 -4.60 2.04 8.59
N SER A 12 -3.57 1.67 9.35
CA SER A 12 -3.14 2.37 10.58
C SER A 12 -1.97 3.32 10.37
N ALA A 13 -1.47 3.43 9.14
CA ALA A 13 -0.27 4.19 8.84
C ALA A 13 -0.57 5.54 8.15
N ASN A 14 0.33 5.96 7.31
CA ASN A 14 0.32 7.24 6.62
C ASN A 14 -0.95 7.53 5.81
N ARG A 15 -1.73 6.50 5.45
CA ARG A 15 -2.95 6.68 4.67
C ARG A 15 -3.91 7.72 5.26
N MET A 16 -3.97 7.83 6.58
CA MET A 16 -4.82 8.82 7.25
C MET A 16 -4.25 10.24 7.24
N LEU A 17 -2.98 10.39 6.89
CA LEU A 17 -2.26 11.67 6.96
C LEU A 17 -2.04 12.32 5.58
N TYR A 18 -2.35 11.62 4.49
CA TYR A 18 -1.93 12.07 3.16
C TYR A 18 -2.65 13.30 2.65
N ASP A 19 -3.95 13.39 2.81
CA ASP A 19 -4.70 14.49 2.23
C ASP A 19 -4.74 15.66 3.20
N MET A 20 -4.39 16.84 2.68
CA MET A 20 -4.53 18.07 3.44
C MET A 20 -6.01 18.39 3.62
N THR A 21 -6.38 18.84 4.80
CA THR A 21 -7.71 19.38 5.05
C THR A 21 -7.73 20.82 4.52
N ALA A 22 -8.81 21.24 3.87
CA ALA A 22 -8.98 22.64 3.52
C ALA A 22 -8.98 23.49 4.81
N VAL A 23 -8.11 24.51 4.83
CA VAL A 23 -7.89 25.34 6.02
C VAL A 23 -8.45 26.75 5.87
N ASP A 24 -9.04 27.04 4.72
CA ASP A 24 -9.58 28.37 4.38
C ASP A 24 -11.04 28.57 4.85
N GLU A 25 -11.52 27.64 5.67
CA GLU A 25 -12.89 27.66 6.18
C GLU A 25 -12.96 28.46 7.48
N TRP A 26 -13.89 29.43 7.49
CA TRP A 26 -14.08 30.33 8.64
C TRP A 26 -15.24 29.93 9.53
N MET A 27 -16.16 29.13 9.03
CA MET A 27 -17.35 28.68 9.77
C MET A 27 -17.14 27.26 10.29
N VAL A 28 -17.58 26.99 11.49
CA VAL A 28 -17.43 25.67 12.14
C VAL A 28 -18.04 24.54 11.30
N ASN A 29 -19.20 24.80 10.68
CA ASN A 29 -19.85 23.80 9.83
C ASN A 29 -18.98 23.44 8.62
N ASP A 30 -18.40 24.43 7.96
CA ASP A 30 -17.54 24.22 6.80
C ASP A 30 -16.25 23.49 7.18
N MET A 31 -15.69 23.76 8.38
CA MET A 31 -14.57 23.00 8.93
C MET A 31 -14.92 21.54 9.18
N VAL A 32 -16.12 21.27 9.72
CA VAL A 32 -16.63 19.92 9.94
C VAL A 32 -16.84 19.21 8.62
N ASP A 33 -17.42 19.87 7.62
CA ASP A 33 -17.61 19.31 6.29
C ASP A 33 -16.27 18.97 5.60
N SER A 34 -15.27 19.85 5.72
CA SER A 34 -13.91 19.59 5.22
C SER A 34 -13.26 18.37 5.87
N LEU A 35 -13.45 18.19 7.19
CA LEU A 35 -12.97 17.02 7.90
C LEU A 35 -13.74 15.75 7.48
N ALA A 36 -15.05 15.86 7.34
CA ALA A 36 -15.88 14.74 6.87
C ALA A 36 -15.48 14.32 5.45
N ASP A 37 -15.26 15.27 4.57
CA ASP A 37 -14.75 15.02 3.22
C ASP A 37 -13.42 14.28 3.22
N LYS A 38 -12.49 14.68 4.05
CA LYS A 38 -11.18 14.04 4.17
C LYS A 38 -11.28 12.59 4.64
N TYR A 39 -12.09 12.31 5.66
CA TYR A 39 -12.10 11.01 6.32
C TYR A 39 -13.18 10.04 5.82
N LEU A 40 -14.25 10.55 5.25
CA LEU A 40 -15.39 9.74 4.79
C LEU A 40 -15.43 9.54 3.28
N LYS A 41 -14.69 10.33 2.49
CA LYS A 41 -14.60 10.09 1.05
C LYS A 41 -13.76 8.86 0.73
N PRO A 42 -14.19 8.04 -0.23
CA PRO A 42 -13.60 6.73 -0.52
C PRO A 42 -12.31 6.82 -1.35
N CYS A 43 -11.37 7.68 -0.98
CA CYS A 43 -10.22 7.93 -1.86
C CYS A 43 -9.14 6.85 -1.85
N THR A 44 -8.94 6.12 -0.74
CA THR A 44 -7.79 5.19 -0.63
C THR A 44 -8.07 3.88 0.09
N CYS A 45 -9.32 3.59 0.45
CA CYS A 45 -9.66 2.36 1.15
C CYS A 45 -10.05 1.23 0.17
N PRO A 46 -9.50 0.02 0.29
CA PRO A 46 -9.83 -1.10 -0.60
C PRO A 46 -11.28 -1.59 -0.47
N ILE A 47 -12.02 -1.17 0.57
CA ILE A 47 -13.43 -1.50 0.76
C ILE A 47 -14.36 -0.91 -0.31
N PHE A 48 -13.92 0.15 -0.98
CA PHE A 48 -14.71 0.81 -2.00
C PHE A 48 -14.53 0.16 -3.37
N THR A 49 -15.61 -0.08 -4.08
CA THR A 49 -15.61 -0.78 -5.38
C THR A 49 -14.94 -0.01 -6.52
N ARG A 50 -14.81 1.30 -6.40
CA ARG A 50 -14.08 2.15 -7.35
C ARG A 50 -12.73 2.55 -6.78
N ASN A 51 -11.71 1.75 -7.06
CA ASN A 51 -10.37 1.91 -6.52
C ASN A 51 -9.36 2.58 -7.48
N ASP A 52 -9.85 3.32 -8.48
CA ASP A 52 -8.96 3.95 -9.46
C ASP A 52 -8.02 4.98 -8.81
N ASP A 53 -8.54 5.75 -7.85
CA ASP A 53 -7.75 6.73 -7.11
C ASP A 53 -6.71 6.06 -6.22
N ARG A 54 -7.06 4.95 -5.57
CA ARG A 54 -6.13 4.17 -4.78
C ARG A 54 -5.01 3.57 -5.65
N ARG A 55 -5.36 3.01 -6.80
CA ARG A 55 -4.35 2.45 -7.73
C ARG A 55 -3.40 3.51 -8.24
N ARG A 56 -3.93 4.68 -8.65
CA ARG A 56 -3.08 5.83 -9.04
C ARG A 56 -2.14 6.23 -7.91
N ARG A 57 -2.67 6.37 -6.71
CA ARG A 57 -1.86 6.72 -5.54
C ARG A 57 -0.75 5.71 -5.24
N LEU A 58 -1.04 4.42 -5.33
CA LEU A 58 -0.01 3.38 -5.16
C LEU A 58 1.11 3.52 -6.20
N LEU A 59 0.78 3.81 -7.45
CA LEU A 59 1.77 4.07 -8.49
C LEU A 59 2.55 5.36 -8.26
N ASP A 60 1.88 6.41 -7.79
CA ASP A 60 2.52 7.68 -7.44
C ASP A 60 3.51 7.50 -6.28
N LEU A 61 3.16 6.71 -5.26
CA LEU A 61 4.07 6.37 -4.18
C LEU A 61 5.29 5.61 -4.69
N VAL A 62 5.09 4.60 -5.53
CA VAL A 62 6.19 3.83 -6.13
C VAL A 62 7.14 4.74 -6.90
N SER A 63 6.61 5.67 -7.68
CA SER A 63 7.43 6.59 -8.46
C SER A 63 8.11 7.65 -7.61
N SER A 64 7.39 8.25 -6.65
CA SER A 64 7.90 9.32 -5.78
C SER A 64 9.02 8.84 -4.85
N PHE A 65 8.91 7.62 -4.34
CA PHE A 65 9.92 7.02 -3.46
C PHE A 65 10.91 6.11 -4.18
N ASN A 66 10.81 6.00 -5.51
CA ASN A 66 11.69 5.16 -6.32
C ASN A 66 11.79 3.71 -5.78
N VAL A 67 10.64 3.08 -5.57
CA VAL A 67 10.49 1.80 -4.89
C VAL A 67 10.99 0.66 -5.77
N ASP A 68 11.84 -0.21 -5.25
CA ASP A 68 12.37 -1.38 -5.97
C ASP A 68 11.36 -2.54 -6.04
N GLY A 69 10.43 -2.62 -5.07
CA GLY A 69 9.40 -3.66 -5.00
C GLY A 69 8.41 -3.42 -3.88
N VAL A 70 7.28 -4.08 -3.93
CA VAL A 70 6.15 -3.88 -3.01
C VAL A 70 5.83 -5.19 -2.30
N VAL A 71 5.56 -5.11 -1.00
CA VAL A 71 4.99 -6.21 -0.22
C VAL A 71 3.52 -5.89 0.02
N TYR A 72 2.63 -6.71 -0.53
CA TYR A 72 1.20 -6.63 -0.30
C TYR A 72 0.82 -7.59 0.82
N GLN A 73 0.47 -7.04 1.98
CA GLN A 73 0.07 -7.82 3.13
C GLN A 73 -1.45 -7.86 3.25
N ALA A 74 -2.00 -9.05 3.40
CA ALA A 74 -3.38 -9.29 3.78
C ALA A 74 -3.44 -10.10 5.07
N PHE A 75 -4.40 -9.83 5.94
CA PHE A 75 -4.70 -10.72 7.06
C PHE A 75 -5.55 -11.88 6.57
N ALA A 76 -5.28 -13.07 7.10
CA ALA A 76 -6.05 -14.27 6.80
C ALA A 76 -7.55 -14.03 7.03
N GLY A 77 -8.36 -14.29 6.01
CA GLY A 77 -9.80 -14.01 6.01
C GLY A 77 -10.21 -12.55 5.77
N CYS A 78 -9.28 -11.65 5.47
CA CYS A 78 -9.60 -10.29 5.08
C CYS A 78 -10.00 -10.23 3.60
N GLN A 79 -11.26 -10.53 3.31
CA GLN A 79 -11.80 -10.60 1.94
C GLN A 79 -11.56 -9.33 1.13
N VAL A 80 -11.58 -8.15 1.76
CA VAL A 80 -11.41 -6.86 1.08
C VAL A 80 -10.03 -6.77 0.43
N TYR A 81 -8.97 -7.09 1.16
CA TYR A 81 -7.60 -7.07 0.64
C TYR A 81 -7.33 -8.23 -0.33
N GLU A 82 -7.92 -9.39 -0.10
CA GLU A 82 -7.80 -10.53 -1.02
C GLU A 82 -8.44 -10.24 -2.38
N MET A 83 -9.62 -9.64 -2.38
CA MET A 83 -10.32 -9.26 -3.63
C MET A 83 -9.58 -8.16 -4.38
N GLU A 84 -9.02 -7.19 -3.68
CA GLU A 84 -8.27 -6.10 -4.29
C GLU A 84 -6.94 -6.58 -4.87
N TYR A 85 -6.26 -7.51 -4.21
CA TYR A 85 -4.93 -7.98 -4.57
C TYR A 85 -4.76 -8.23 -6.06
N ARG A 86 -5.72 -8.89 -6.69
CA ARG A 86 -5.63 -9.25 -8.10
C ARG A 86 -5.50 -8.01 -8.99
N SER A 87 -6.32 -6.99 -8.76
CA SER A 87 -6.30 -5.77 -9.56
C SER A 87 -5.01 -4.96 -9.34
N VAL A 88 -4.53 -4.92 -8.10
CA VAL A 88 -3.26 -4.28 -7.75
C VAL A 88 -2.08 -5.03 -8.37
N ALA A 89 -2.08 -6.36 -8.33
CA ALA A 89 -1.03 -7.18 -8.91
C ALA A 89 -0.95 -7.03 -10.43
N GLU A 90 -2.09 -6.98 -11.12
CA GLU A 90 -2.14 -6.73 -12.56
C GLU A 90 -1.55 -5.35 -12.91
N GLU A 91 -1.87 -4.33 -12.14
CA GLU A 91 -1.37 -2.97 -12.35
C GLU A 91 0.15 -2.88 -12.13
N PHE A 92 0.66 -3.43 -11.03
CA PHE A 92 2.10 -3.44 -10.76
C PHE A 92 2.88 -4.28 -11.76
N ASN A 93 2.31 -5.38 -12.22
CA ASN A 93 2.91 -6.20 -13.25
C ASN A 93 3.02 -5.43 -14.59
N ARG A 94 2.00 -4.66 -14.94
CA ARG A 94 1.98 -3.81 -16.14
C ARG A 94 3.10 -2.77 -16.14
N VAL A 95 3.41 -2.19 -14.98
CA VAL A 95 4.49 -1.20 -14.84
C VAL A 95 5.84 -1.84 -14.51
N GLY A 96 5.90 -3.16 -14.39
CA GLY A 96 7.13 -3.90 -14.15
C GLY A 96 7.68 -3.81 -12.73
N ILE A 97 6.84 -3.48 -11.75
CA ILE A 97 7.21 -3.44 -10.33
C ILE A 97 6.93 -4.80 -9.69
N PRO A 98 7.93 -5.45 -9.08
CA PRO A 98 7.74 -6.71 -8.37
C PRO A 98 6.81 -6.54 -7.17
N LEU A 99 5.87 -7.47 -7.03
CA LEU A 99 4.94 -7.54 -5.92
C LEU A 99 5.04 -8.89 -5.22
N LEU A 100 5.26 -8.87 -3.91
CA LEU A 100 5.16 -10.04 -3.04
C LEU A 100 3.83 -10.00 -2.30
N TYR A 101 2.98 -11.00 -2.51
CA TYR A 101 1.79 -11.20 -1.67
C TYR A 101 2.16 -11.98 -0.41
N VAL A 102 1.73 -11.49 0.73
CA VAL A 102 1.95 -12.10 2.04
C VAL A 102 0.61 -12.15 2.78
N GLU A 103 0.19 -13.34 3.12
CA GLU A 103 -0.93 -13.56 4.02
C GLU A 103 -0.38 -13.84 5.42
N THR A 104 -0.93 -13.16 6.42
CA THR A 104 -0.51 -13.27 7.81
C THR A 104 -1.73 -13.37 8.72
N ASP A 105 -1.54 -13.99 9.85
CA ASP A 105 -2.45 -13.91 10.98
C ASP A 105 -1.73 -13.29 12.19
N TYR A 106 -2.36 -13.33 13.35
CA TYR A 106 -1.74 -12.85 14.59
C TYR A 106 -0.90 -13.94 15.29
N SER A 107 -0.72 -15.13 14.65
CA SER A 107 0.08 -16.21 15.20
C SER A 107 1.58 -15.92 15.06
N PRO A 108 2.38 -16.16 16.10
CA PRO A 108 3.82 -16.08 15.99
C PRO A 108 4.45 -17.23 15.16
N ASP A 109 3.69 -18.27 14.84
CA ASP A 109 4.18 -19.49 14.22
C ASP A 109 4.61 -19.28 12.75
N ASP A 110 4.02 -18.32 12.07
CA ASP A 110 4.33 -17.99 10.67
C ASP A 110 5.61 -17.17 10.47
N LYS A 111 6.22 -16.68 11.55
CA LYS A 111 7.37 -15.77 11.47
C LYS A 111 8.53 -16.33 10.65
N GLY A 112 8.83 -17.63 10.78
CA GLY A 112 9.91 -18.27 10.04
C GLY A 112 9.64 -18.33 8.53
N GLN A 113 8.42 -18.69 8.16
CA GLN A 113 7.99 -18.76 6.77
C GLN A 113 7.97 -17.36 6.12
N LEU A 114 7.44 -16.37 6.83
CA LEU A 114 7.41 -14.98 6.39
C LEU A 114 8.82 -14.43 6.15
N SER A 115 9.73 -14.66 7.10
CA SER A 115 11.14 -14.23 6.96
C SER A 115 11.77 -14.81 5.70
N THR A 116 11.62 -16.10 5.48
CA THR A 116 12.16 -16.79 4.29
C THR A 116 11.60 -16.21 2.99
N ARG A 117 10.29 -15.96 2.92
CA ARG A 117 9.64 -15.38 1.74
C ARG A 117 10.10 -13.96 1.46
N ILE A 118 10.20 -13.14 2.50
CA ILE A 118 10.69 -11.76 2.38
C ILE A 118 12.16 -11.73 1.98
N GLU A 119 13.00 -12.57 2.57
CA GLU A 119 14.42 -12.67 2.21
C GLU A 119 14.62 -13.07 0.76
N ALA A 120 13.89 -14.07 0.28
CA ALA A 120 13.93 -14.50 -1.12
C ALA A 120 13.47 -13.37 -2.08
N PHE A 121 12.43 -12.63 -1.69
CA PHE A 121 11.97 -11.47 -2.46
C PHE A 121 13.02 -10.38 -2.53
N LEU A 122 13.64 -10.02 -1.42
CA LEU A 122 14.71 -9.01 -1.36
C LEU A 122 15.94 -9.43 -2.18
N GLU A 123 16.26 -10.71 -2.20
CA GLU A 123 17.33 -11.23 -3.03
C GLU A 123 17.00 -11.10 -4.53
N SER A 124 15.76 -11.40 -4.91
CA SER A 124 15.30 -11.20 -6.28
C SER A 124 15.39 -9.73 -6.73
N LEU A 125 15.01 -8.79 -5.87
CA LEU A 125 15.13 -7.36 -6.14
C LEU A 125 16.59 -6.92 -6.36
N LYS A 126 17.52 -7.41 -5.56
CA LYS A 126 18.96 -7.14 -5.75
C LYS A 126 19.48 -7.63 -7.09
N ASN A 127 19.08 -8.83 -7.48
CA ASN A 127 19.50 -9.41 -8.75
C ASN A 127 18.96 -8.59 -9.94
N ARG A 128 17.70 -8.14 -9.86
CA ARG A 128 17.11 -7.24 -10.88
C ARG A 128 17.84 -5.90 -10.97
N ARG A 129 18.21 -5.32 -9.81
CA ARG A 129 18.95 -4.04 -9.79
C ARG A 129 20.33 -4.18 -10.43
N LYS A 130 21.03 -5.29 -10.19
CA LYS A 130 22.32 -5.59 -10.85
C LYS A 130 22.22 -5.76 -12.36
N GLN A 131 21.08 -6.24 -12.85
CA GLN A 131 20.84 -6.42 -14.30
C GLN A 131 20.47 -5.11 -15.01
N ARG A 132 20.02 -4.10 -14.28
CA ARG A 132 19.66 -2.79 -14.80
C ARG A 132 20.80 -1.76 -14.78
N ALA A 133 21.82 -2.02 -13.97
CA ALA A 133 23.03 -1.20 -13.87
C ALA A 133 24.08 -1.59 -14.88
#